data_d821f3bef12d94bb48384f50d271ca30
#
_entry.id   d821f3bef12d94bb48384f50d271ca30
#
_cell.length_a   1.000
_cell.length_b   1.000
_cell.length_c   1.000
_cell.angle_alpha   90.00
_cell.angle_beta   90.00
_cell.angle_gamma   90.00
#
_symmetry.space_group_name_H-M   'P 1'
#
loop_
_entity.id
_entity.type
_entity.pdbx_description
1 polymer ?
#
loop_
_entity_poly.entity_id
_entity_poly.type
_entity_poly.pdbx_seq_one_letter_code
_entity_poly.pdbx_strand_id
1 'polypeptide(L)'
;MSPWLGPGCDLSSTPRGRLVVSVERKLSIMWYRRVLFNTQFAATIVLPLWLLIGRVFFGVILGWHYAIGLFLAPLLFIFLAVVTTITWARKSTRRAGAVSKTDAALLSGWYFAVLCYGFFVVDSVHSTDPGTSIATRAFGQGFRDASFTIADIAGGVIIIIAFATLWVVLIEYLVETRQEAVTRLTGLDYEELRQRSEASGANPAAVKRATDPPPERVA
;
A
#
# COMPACT_ATOMS: atom_id res chain seq x y z
N MET A 1 -60.72 -16.07 9.74
CA MET A 1 -59.62 -16.92 10.24
C MET A 1 -58.44 -16.72 9.28
N SER A 2 -57.52 -15.83 9.62
CA SER A 2 -56.34 -15.52 8.79
C SER A 2 -55.19 -16.39 9.25
N PRO A 3 -54.43 -17.06 8.31
CA PRO A 3 -53.25 -17.83 8.70
C PRO A 3 -52.08 -16.88 9.00
N TRP A 4 -51.40 -17.18 10.06
CA TRP A 4 -50.20 -16.57 10.58
C TRP A 4 -49.07 -16.49 9.52
N LEU A 5 -48.71 -15.29 9.12
CA LEU A 5 -47.39 -15.05 8.52
C LEU A 5 -46.34 -15.14 9.62
N GLY A 6 -45.63 -16.25 9.67
CA GLY A 6 -44.49 -16.42 10.54
C GLY A 6 -43.41 -15.38 10.31
N PRO A 7 -42.58 -15.06 11.34
CA PRO A 7 -41.51 -14.08 11.25
C PRO A 7 -40.53 -14.45 10.14
N GLY A 8 -40.21 -13.44 9.29
CA GLY A 8 -39.43 -13.58 8.07
C GLY A 8 -38.18 -14.44 8.30
N CYS A 9 -38.07 -15.49 7.50
CA CYS A 9 -36.84 -16.29 7.39
C CYS A 9 -35.72 -15.35 6.89
N ASP A 10 -34.83 -15.03 7.80
CA ASP A 10 -33.63 -14.28 7.49
C ASP A 10 -32.74 -15.14 6.56
N LEU A 11 -32.84 -14.84 5.24
CA LEU A 11 -32.13 -15.55 4.17
C LEU A 11 -30.59 -15.47 4.35
N SER A 12 -30.11 -14.56 5.23
CA SER A 12 -28.69 -14.41 5.55
C SER A 12 -28.14 -15.57 6.40
N SER A 13 -29.01 -16.30 7.08
CA SER A 13 -28.63 -17.42 7.95
C SER A 13 -28.46 -18.75 7.24
N THR A 14 -28.86 -18.87 5.97
CA THR A 14 -28.69 -20.10 5.20
C THR A 14 -27.23 -20.33 4.82
N PRO A 15 -26.74 -21.59 4.82
CA PRO A 15 -25.37 -21.92 4.41
C PRO A 15 -25.02 -21.40 3.01
N ARG A 16 -26.00 -21.39 2.09
CA ARG A 16 -25.87 -20.83 0.75
C ARG A 16 -25.67 -19.32 0.74
N GLY A 17 -26.39 -18.56 1.57
CA GLY A 17 -26.23 -17.11 1.68
C GLY A 17 -24.81 -16.72 2.16
N ARG A 18 -24.25 -17.46 3.13
CA ARG A 18 -22.87 -17.23 3.60
C ARG A 18 -21.83 -17.53 2.53
N LEU A 19 -22.03 -18.55 1.70
CA LEU A 19 -21.11 -18.87 0.59
C LEU A 19 -21.11 -17.77 -0.48
N VAL A 20 -22.29 -17.28 -0.88
CA VAL A 20 -22.40 -16.22 -1.89
C VAL A 20 -21.72 -14.95 -1.42
N VAL A 21 -21.98 -14.48 -0.20
CA VAL A 21 -21.34 -13.28 0.37
C VAL A 21 -19.82 -13.44 0.48
N SER A 22 -19.33 -14.64 0.78
CA SER A 22 -17.88 -14.89 0.87
C SER A 22 -17.19 -14.87 -0.51
N VAL A 23 -17.86 -15.35 -1.54
CA VAL A 23 -17.36 -15.34 -2.93
C VAL A 23 -17.33 -13.92 -3.49
N GLU A 24 -18.38 -13.14 -3.31
CA GLU A 24 -18.42 -11.75 -3.76
C GLU A 24 -17.34 -10.90 -3.08
N ARG A 25 -17.13 -11.08 -1.79
CA ARG A 25 -16.07 -10.37 -1.06
C ARG A 25 -14.68 -10.75 -1.57
N LYS A 26 -14.43 -12.02 -1.90
CA LYS A 26 -13.15 -12.45 -2.49
C LYS A 26 -12.93 -11.84 -3.88
N LEU A 27 -13.95 -11.78 -4.70
CA LEU A 27 -13.88 -11.22 -6.05
C LEU A 27 -13.59 -9.71 -6.00
N SER A 28 -14.27 -8.95 -5.13
CA SER A 28 -14.04 -7.51 -4.99
C SER A 28 -12.62 -7.17 -4.51
N ILE A 29 -12.08 -7.96 -3.56
CA ILE A 29 -10.71 -7.78 -3.08
C ILE A 29 -9.69 -8.10 -4.20
N MET A 30 -9.92 -9.11 -5.01
CA MET A 30 -9.03 -9.45 -6.12
C MET A 30 -9.04 -8.36 -7.21
N TRP A 31 -10.21 -7.82 -7.55
CA TRP A 31 -10.35 -6.74 -8.52
C TRP A 31 -9.60 -5.49 -8.06
N TYR A 32 -9.81 -5.06 -6.82
CA TYR A 32 -9.14 -3.90 -6.23
C TYR A 32 -7.60 -4.01 -6.28
N ARG A 33 -7.04 -5.16 -5.95
CA ARG A 33 -5.60 -5.43 -5.99
C ARG A 33 -5.03 -5.38 -7.41
N ARG A 34 -5.80 -5.79 -8.42
CA ARG A 34 -5.44 -5.66 -9.84
C ARG A 34 -5.46 -4.20 -10.30
N VAL A 35 -6.48 -3.46 -9.90
CA VAL A 35 -6.57 -2.04 -10.21
C VAL A 35 -5.36 -1.30 -9.64
N LEU A 36 -5.01 -1.53 -8.36
CA LEU A 36 -3.82 -0.95 -7.76
C LEU A 36 -2.54 -1.30 -8.52
N PHE A 37 -2.37 -2.55 -8.91
CA PHE A 37 -1.22 -2.97 -9.69
C PHE A 37 -1.08 -2.19 -11.01
N ASN A 38 -2.17 -2.01 -11.72
CA ASN A 38 -2.18 -1.29 -13.01
C ASN A 38 -2.03 0.22 -12.85
N THR A 39 -2.54 0.78 -11.75
CA THR A 39 -2.51 2.24 -11.52
C THR A 39 -1.22 2.73 -10.85
N GLN A 40 -0.32 1.85 -10.40
CA GLN A 40 0.94 2.23 -9.75
C GLN A 40 1.78 3.18 -10.62
N PHE A 41 1.89 2.90 -11.92
CA PHE A 41 2.63 3.78 -12.84
C PHE A 41 1.99 5.16 -12.96
N ALA A 42 0.67 5.20 -13.11
CA ALA A 42 -0.05 6.47 -13.15
C ALA A 42 0.11 7.23 -11.83
N ALA A 43 0.00 6.55 -10.70
CA ALA A 43 0.18 7.14 -9.39
C ALA A 43 1.57 7.71 -9.18
N THR A 44 2.62 7.05 -9.71
CA THR A 44 4.01 7.53 -9.65
C THR A 44 4.18 8.91 -10.28
N ILE A 45 3.38 9.25 -11.28
CA ILE A 45 3.42 10.55 -11.97
C ILE A 45 2.38 11.50 -11.37
N VAL A 46 1.15 11.04 -11.19
CA VAL A 46 0.01 11.88 -10.82
C VAL A 46 0.14 12.43 -9.39
N LEU A 47 0.65 11.65 -8.43
CA LEU A 47 0.76 12.10 -7.04
C LEU A 47 1.79 13.22 -6.82
N PRO A 48 3.02 13.14 -7.37
CA PRO A 48 3.94 14.28 -7.32
C PRO A 48 3.39 15.52 -8.02
N LEU A 49 2.75 15.35 -9.18
CA LEU A 49 2.10 16.46 -9.89
C LEU A 49 0.94 17.05 -9.10
N TRP A 50 0.15 16.23 -8.42
CA TRP A 50 -0.91 16.69 -7.52
C TRP A 50 -0.37 17.61 -6.42
N LEU A 51 0.75 17.25 -5.79
CA LEU A 51 1.37 18.09 -4.77
C LEU A 51 1.87 19.41 -5.31
N LEU A 52 2.39 19.45 -6.55
CA LEU A 52 2.91 20.66 -7.16
C LEU A 52 1.81 21.53 -7.79
N ILE A 53 0.99 20.94 -8.65
CA ILE A 53 0.11 21.70 -9.54
C ILE A 53 -1.36 21.59 -9.12
N GLY A 54 -1.73 20.52 -8.42
CA GLY A 54 -3.13 20.27 -8.02
C GLY A 54 -3.76 21.46 -7.31
N ARG A 55 -3.00 22.14 -6.47
CA ARG A 55 -3.45 23.31 -5.71
C ARG A 55 -3.76 24.52 -6.58
N VAL A 56 -3.04 24.69 -7.68
CA VAL A 56 -3.23 25.79 -8.64
C VAL A 56 -4.61 25.71 -9.29
N PHE A 57 -5.08 24.49 -9.60
CA PHE A 57 -6.43 24.30 -10.16
C PHE A 57 -7.55 24.79 -9.26
N PHE A 58 -7.31 24.82 -7.94
CA PHE A 58 -8.25 25.36 -6.95
C PHE A 58 -7.98 26.83 -6.62
N GLY A 59 -7.08 27.48 -7.36
CA GLY A 59 -6.75 28.90 -7.20
C GLY A 59 -6.03 29.21 -5.89
N VAL A 60 -5.39 28.23 -5.25
CA VAL A 60 -4.55 28.47 -4.06
C VAL A 60 -3.25 29.11 -4.53
N ILE A 61 -2.88 30.23 -3.89
CA ILE A 61 -1.66 30.97 -4.21
C ILE A 61 -0.45 30.11 -3.85
N LEU A 62 0.56 30.08 -4.74
CA LEU A 62 1.80 29.36 -4.53
C LEU A 62 2.67 30.13 -3.50
N GLY A 63 2.87 29.55 -2.34
CA GLY A 63 3.65 30.13 -1.26
C GLY A 63 4.85 29.29 -0.89
N TRP A 64 5.25 29.33 0.38
CA TRP A 64 6.44 28.65 0.89
C TRP A 64 6.38 27.13 0.74
N HIS A 65 5.22 26.52 0.98
CA HIS A 65 5.06 25.06 0.81
C HIS A 65 5.19 24.61 -0.63
N TYR A 66 4.90 25.47 -1.61
CA TYR A 66 5.18 25.19 -3.00
C TYR A 66 6.69 25.06 -3.26
N ALA A 67 7.50 25.98 -2.69
CA ALA A 67 8.94 25.90 -2.80
C ALA A 67 9.50 24.60 -2.19
N ILE A 68 9.00 24.19 -1.02
CA ILE A 68 9.33 22.91 -0.41
C ILE A 68 8.85 21.74 -1.31
N GLY A 69 7.65 21.84 -1.85
CA GLY A 69 7.06 20.85 -2.77
C GLY A 69 7.90 20.61 -4.01
N LEU A 70 8.57 21.64 -4.52
CA LEU A 70 9.45 21.53 -5.69
C LEU A 70 10.62 20.56 -5.44
N PHE A 71 11.13 20.48 -4.22
CA PHE A 71 12.15 19.51 -3.81
C PHE A 71 11.54 18.17 -3.41
N LEU A 72 10.39 18.20 -2.75
CA LEU A 72 9.74 16.99 -2.25
C LEU A 72 9.12 16.15 -3.37
N ALA A 73 8.59 16.76 -4.43
CA ALA A 73 7.94 16.04 -5.52
C ALA A 73 8.90 15.13 -6.31
N PRO A 74 10.13 15.54 -6.69
CA PRO A 74 11.11 14.63 -7.28
C PRO A 74 11.50 13.48 -6.34
N LEU A 75 11.66 13.76 -5.05
CA LEU A 75 11.95 12.74 -4.05
C LEU A 75 10.81 11.72 -3.95
N LEU A 76 9.59 12.20 -3.93
CA LEU A 76 8.38 11.40 -3.93
C LEU A 76 8.27 10.54 -5.20
N PHE A 77 8.58 11.12 -6.36
CA PHE A 77 8.62 10.42 -7.64
C PHE A 77 9.65 9.28 -7.61
N ILE A 78 10.88 9.56 -7.15
CA ILE A 78 11.94 8.55 -7.03
C ILE A 78 11.50 7.43 -6.10
N PHE A 79 10.95 7.78 -4.94
CA PHE A 79 10.45 6.79 -3.97
C PHE A 79 9.39 5.88 -4.58
N LEU A 80 8.38 6.46 -5.24
CA LEU A 80 7.32 5.70 -5.92
C LEU A 80 7.87 4.84 -7.07
N ALA A 81 8.80 5.38 -7.86
CA ALA A 81 9.45 4.64 -8.93
C ALA A 81 10.20 3.42 -8.39
N VAL A 82 10.93 3.56 -7.28
CA VAL A 82 11.63 2.45 -6.61
C VAL A 82 10.62 1.39 -6.13
N VAL A 83 9.60 1.78 -5.38
CA VAL A 83 8.57 0.86 -4.86
C VAL A 83 7.87 0.14 -6.01
N THR A 84 7.47 0.86 -7.07
CA THR A 84 6.82 0.30 -8.25
C THR A 84 7.75 -0.69 -8.97
N THR A 85 9.02 -0.34 -9.15
CA THR A 85 10.01 -1.20 -9.81
C THR A 85 10.24 -2.49 -9.04
N ILE A 86 10.42 -2.43 -7.71
CA ILE A 86 10.59 -3.62 -6.89
C ILE A 86 9.33 -4.49 -6.93
N THR A 87 8.14 -3.88 -6.83
CA THR A 87 6.86 -4.61 -6.92
C THR A 87 6.71 -5.33 -8.27
N TRP A 88 7.14 -4.69 -9.36
CA TRP A 88 7.14 -5.28 -10.70
C TRP A 88 8.25 -6.32 -10.91
N ALA A 89 9.38 -6.20 -10.24
CA ALA A 89 10.46 -7.18 -10.28
C ALA A 89 10.04 -8.53 -9.66
N ARG A 90 9.09 -8.53 -8.73
CA ARG A 90 8.58 -9.74 -8.07
C ARG A 90 7.77 -10.59 -9.04
N LYS A 91 8.21 -11.84 -9.24
CA LYS A 91 7.56 -12.79 -10.16
C LYS A 91 6.16 -13.19 -9.69
N SER A 92 5.97 -13.36 -8.38
CA SER A 92 4.69 -13.65 -7.75
C SER A 92 3.64 -12.60 -8.10
N THR A 93 3.98 -11.32 -7.99
CA THR A 93 3.11 -10.19 -8.29
C THR A 93 2.79 -10.13 -9.78
N ARG A 94 3.79 -10.30 -10.66
CA ARG A 94 3.57 -10.31 -12.12
C ARG A 94 2.69 -11.48 -12.59
N ARG A 95 2.92 -12.67 -12.05
CA ARG A 95 2.10 -13.86 -12.40
C ARG A 95 0.65 -13.70 -11.93
N ALA A 96 0.46 -13.14 -10.74
CA ALA A 96 -0.89 -12.89 -10.21
C ALA A 96 -1.59 -11.71 -10.89
N GLY A 97 -0.84 -10.77 -11.52
CA GLY A 97 -1.35 -9.50 -12.01
C GLY A 97 -2.00 -8.66 -10.91
N ALA A 98 -1.54 -8.81 -9.66
CA ALA A 98 -2.13 -8.18 -8.49
C ALA A 98 -1.09 -8.06 -7.37
N VAL A 99 -1.08 -6.93 -6.65
CA VAL A 99 -0.23 -6.71 -5.47
C VAL A 99 -0.64 -7.60 -4.29
N SER A 100 0.24 -7.79 -3.31
CA SER A 100 -0.11 -8.50 -2.07
C SER A 100 -1.21 -7.74 -1.30
N LYS A 101 -1.88 -8.39 -0.35
CA LYS A 101 -2.92 -7.71 0.45
C LYS A 101 -2.31 -6.60 1.31
N THR A 102 -1.12 -6.85 1.85
CA THR A 102 -0.38 -5.89 2.67
C THR A 102 0.07 -4.70 1.85
N ASP A 103 0.67 -4.96 0.66
CA ASP A 103 1.06 -3.88 -0.26
C ASP A 103 -0.15 -3.04 -0.68
N ALA A 104 -1.29 -3.70 -0.99
CA ALA A 104 -2.50 -3.00 -1.37
C ALA A 104 -3.00 -2.06 -0.27
N ALA A 105 -2.99 -2.50 0.99
CA ALA A 105 -3.40 -1.68 2.12
C ALA A 105 -2.45 -0.50 2.35
N LEU A 106 -1.14 -0.76 2.33
CA LEU A 106 -0.11 0.28 2.53
C LEU A 106 -0.13 1.32 1.40
N LEU A 107 -0.14 0.88 0.14
CA LEU A 107 -0.18 1.78 -1.01
C LEU A 107 -1.44 2.64 -1.02
N SER A 108 -2.60 2.05 -0.71
CA SER A 108 -3.85 2.81 -0.66
C SER A 108 -3.88 3.83 0.47
N GLY A 109 -3.44 3.43 1.66
CA GLY A 109 -3.32 4.33 2.80
C GLY A 109 -2.37 5.48 2.50
N TRP A 110 -1.26 5.18 1.84
CA TRP A 110 -0.28 6.17 1.46
C TRP A 110 -0.79 7.14 0.38
N TYR A 111 -1.43 6.64 -0.69
CA TYR A 111 -2.05 7.48 -1.71
C TYR A 111 -3.09 8.40 -1.11
N PHE A 112 -3.93 7.86 -0.22
CA PHE A 112 -4.94 8.65 0.48
C PHE A 112 -4.29 9.74 1.35
N ALA A 113 -3.24 9.43 2.10
CA ALA A 113 -2.53 10.41 2.93
C ALA A 113 -1.90 11.53 2.10
N VAL A 114 -1.29 11.20 0.94
CA VAL A 114 -0.72 12.20 0.01
C VAL A 114 -1.81 13.11 -0.56
N LEU A 115 -2.97 12.55 -0.94
CA LEU A 115 -4.11 13.33 -1.43
C LEU A 115 -4.65 14.26 -0.33
N CYS A 116 -4.81 13.76 0.89
CA CYS A 116 -5.21 14.55 2.05
C CYS A 116 -4.22 15.67 2.33
N TYR A 117 -2.93 15.37 2.37
CA TYR A 117 -1.90 16.38 2.58
C TYR A 117 -2.00 17.51 1.56
N GLY A 118 -2.06 17.18 0.26
CA GLY A 118 -2.18 18.19 -0.80
C GLY A 118 -3.46 19.02 -0.72
N PHE A 119 -4.55 18.44 -0.17
CA PHE A 119 -5.83 19.13 -0.02
C PHE A 119 -5.87 20.08 1.20
N PHE A 120 -5.26 19.64 2.32
CA PHE A 120 -5.34 20.37 3.60
C PHE A 120 -4.13 21.26 3.88
N VAL A 121 -2.97 21.08 3.22
CA VAL A 121 -1.81 21.90 3.51
C VAL A 121 -2.10 23.38 3.23
N VAL A 122 -1.90 24.20 4.25
CA VAL A 122 -2.12 25.66 4.20
C VAL A 122 -0.84 26.33 3.72
N ASP A 123 -0.95 27.17 2.70
CA ASP A 123 0.18 27.93 2.17
C ASP A 123 -0.04 29.42 2.29
N SER A 124 1.03 30.16 2.55
CA SER A 124 1.03 31.61 2.68
C SER A 124 2.23 32.19 1.91
N VAL A 125 2.03 33.33 1.27
CA VAL A 125 3.08 34.06 0.54
C VAL A 125 3.88 34.93 1.50
N HIS A 126 3.22 35.53 2.47
CA HIS A 126 3.82 36.41 3.46
C HIS A 126 3.44 35.97 4.86
N SER A 127 4.25 36.33 5.83
CA SER A 127 4.02 36.01 7.25
C SER A 127 2.75 36.65 7.83
N THR A 128 2.27 37.71 7.18
CA THR A 128 1.03 38.42 7.55
C THR A 128 -0.23 37.86 6.88
N ASP A 129 -0.08 37.03 5.84
CA ASP A 129 -1.20 36.43 5.17
C ASP A 129 -1.81 35.31 6.01
N PRO A 130 -3.15 35.20 6.08
CA PRO A 130 -3.79 34.12 6.85
C PRO A 130 -3.51 32.73 6.29
N GLY A 131 -2.92 32.64 5.10
CA GLY A 131 -2.67 31.38 4.39
C GLY A 131 -3.96 30.76 3.83
N THR A 132 -3.82 30.00 2.75
CA THR A 132 -4.94 29.35 2.09
C THR A 132 -4.61 27.89 1.78
N SER A 133 -5.61 27.03 1.86
CA SER A 133 -5.58 25.64 1.40
C SER A 133 -6.78 25.39 0.49
N ILE A 134 -6.82 24.26 -0.19
CA ILE A 134 -8.01 23.84 -0.93
C ILE A 134 -9.20 23.75 0.03
N ALA A 135 -8.97 23.18 1.23
CA ALA A 135 -10.01 23.05 2.25
C ALA A 135 -10.53 24.40 2.75
N THR A 136 -9.64 25.39 3.01
CA THR A 136 -10.09 26.72 3.46
C THR A 136 -10.84 27.47 2.37
N ARG A 137 -10.55 27.22 1.10
CA ARG A 137 -11.35 27.75 -0.02
C ARG A 137 -12.73 27.10 -0.12
N ALA A 138 -12.82 25.79 0.13
CA ALA A 138 -14.09 25.07 0.04
C ALA A 138 -15.00 25.31 1.25
N PHE A 139 -14.43 25.38 2.46
CA PHE A 139 -15.17 25.41 3.73
C PHE A 139 -15.08 26.74 4.48
N GLY A 140 -14.28 27.69 3.96
CA GLY A 140 -14.08 29.01 4.58
C GLY A 140 -12.89 29.07 5.55
N GLN A 141 -12.52 30.31 5.93
CA GLN A 141 -11.32 30.56 6.76
C GLN A 141 -11.41 29.98 8.18
N GLY A 142 -12.62 29.78 8.71
CA GLY A 142 -12.80 29.11 10.00
C GLY A 142 -12.28 27.67 10.07
N PHE A 143 -12.02 27.06 8.90
CA PHE A 143 -11.47 25.69 8.82
C PHE A 143 -9.95 25.64 8.82
N ARG A 144 -9.27 26.79 8.96
CA ARG A 144 -7.81 26.89 8.83
C ARG A 144 -7.04 26.04 9.85
N ASP A 145 -7.38 26.16 11.13
CA ASP A 145 -6.65 25.44 12.21
C ASP A 145 -6.84 23.93 12.09
N ALA A 146 -8.05 23.50 11.74
CA ALA A 146 -8.32 22.10 11.42
C ALA A 146 -7.51 21.63 10.21
N SER A 147 -7.38 22.48 9.18
CA SER A 147 -6.60 22.20 7.97
C SER A 147 -5.12 22.01 8.29
N PHE A 148 -4.54 22.85 9.14
CA PHE A 148 -3.16 22.67 9.62
C PHE A 148 -2.98 21.36 10.36
N THR A 149 -3.84 21.07 11.33
CA THR A 149 -3.75 19.85 12.13
C THR A 149 -3.86 18.61 11.25
N ILE A 150 -4.80 18.59 10.29
CA ILE A 150 -4.98 17.46 9.38
C ILE A 150 -3.75 17.30 8.45
N ALA A 151 -3.20 18.42 7.95
CA ALA A 151 -2.02 18.39 7.11
C ALA A 151 -0.79 17.84 7.86
N ASP A 152 -0.57 18.26 9.10
CA ASP A 152 0.55 17.79 9.94
C ASP A 152 0.43 16.28 10.22
N ILE A 153 -0.77 15.83 10.59
CA ILE A 153 -1.04 14.40 10.79
C ILE A 153 -0.81 13.63 9.48
N ALA A 154 -1.35 14.11 8.37
CA ALA A 154 -1.19 13.47 7.07
C ALA A 154 0.29 13.41 6.66
N GLY A 155 1.07 14.46 6.89
CA GLY A 155 2.51 14.52 6.66
C GLY A 155 3.27 13.46 7.47
N GLY A 156 2.98 13.34 8.76
CA GLY A 156 3.54 12.29 9.62
C GLY A 156 3.18 10.88 9.15
N VAL A 157 1.92 10.67 8.80
CA VAL A 157 1.40 9.39 8.29
C VAL A 157 2.07 9.01 6.96
N ILE A 158 2.28 9.96 6.05
CA ILE A 158 3.00 9.74 4.78
C ILE A 158 4.37 9.15 5.03
N ILE A 159 5.14 9.73 5.94
CA ILE A 159 6.51 9.29 6.27
C ILE A 159 6.48 7.87 6.84
N ILE A 160 5.62 7.62 7.83
CA ILE A 160 5.52 6.31 8.49
C ILE A 160 5.13 5.21 7.49
N ILE A 161 4.08 5.46 6.69
CA ILE A 161 3.62 4.47 5.71
C ILE A 161 4.67 4.30 4.59
N ALA A 162 5.38 5.34 4.18
CA ALA A 162 6.45 5.24 3.18
C ALA A 162 7.54 4.28 3.65
N PHE A 163 8.05 4.45 4.88
CA PHE A 163 9.04 3.54 5.44
C PHE A 163 8.50 2.11 5.57
N ALA A 164 7.26 1.95 6.07
CA ALA A 164 6.64 0.64 6.19
C ALA A 164 6.49 -0.05 4.82
N THR A 165 6.06 0.69 3.80
CA THR A 165 5.89 0.18 2.44
C THR A 165 7.22 -0.28 1.85
N LEU A 166 8.26 0.57 1.94
CA LEU A 166 9.59 0.23 1.43
C LEU A 166 10.12 -1.03 2.13
N TRP A 167 9.97 -1.10 3.46
CA TRP A 167 10.44 -2.23 4.25
C TRP A 167 9.72 -3.53 3.90
N VAL A 168 8.39 -3.50 3.82
CA VAL A 168 7.57 -4.68 3.45
C VAL A 168 7.93 -5.16 2.04
N VAL A 169 7.94 -4.26 1.06
CA VAL A 169 8.25 -4.61 -0.34
C VAL A 169 9.65 -5.17 -0.49
N LEU A 170 10.63 -4.61 0.25
CA LEU A 170 12.00 -5.09 0.26
C LEU A 170 12.12 -6.50 0.88
N ILE A 171 11.48 -6.72 2.04
CA ILE A 171 11.48 -8.04 2.68
C ILE A 171 10.85 -9.08 1.76
N GLU A 172 9.69 -8.81 1.18
CA GLU A 172 9.01 -9.73 0.29
C GLU A 172 9.86 -10.05 -0.95
N TYR A 173 10.55 -9.03 -1.51
CA TYR A 173 11.48 -9.22 -2.62
C TYR A 173 12.68 -10.12 -2.24
N LEU A 174 13.30 -9.86 -1.08
CA LEU A 174 14.44 -10.65 -0.59
C LEU A 174 14.04 -12.10 -0.30
N VAL A 175 12.87 -12.32 0.30
CA VAL A 175 12.34 -13.67 0.56
C VAL A 175 12.12 -14.42 -0.75
N GLU A 176 11.48 -13.78 -1.75
CA GLU A 176 11.24 -14.40 -3.05
C GLU A 176 12.56 -14.75 -3.77
N THR A 177 13.53 -13.83 -3.76
CA THR A 177 14.85 -14.05 -4.38
C THR A 177 15.60 -15.18 -3.70
N ARG A 178 15.53 -15.24 -2.36
CA ARG A 178 16.16 -16.34 -1.60
C ARG A 178 15.50 -17.70 -1.90
N GLN A 179 14.19 -17.75 -1.98
CA GLN A 179 13.47 -18.98 -2.35
C GLN A 179 13.86 -19.47 -3.75
N GLU A 180 13.96 -18.56 -4.73
CA GLU A 180 14.41 -18.91 -6.07
C GLU A 180 15.85 -19.44 -6.10
N ALA A 181 16.74 -18.84 -5.32
CA ALA A 181 18.12 -19.31 -5.22
C ALA A 181 18.18 -20.75 -4.65
N VAL A 182 17.42 -21.03 -3.60
CA VAL A 182 17.32 -22.38 -3.00
C VAL A 182 16.75 -23.36 -4.01
N THR A 183 15.66 -23.02 -4.69
CA THR A 183 15.05 -23.90 -5.71
C THR A 183 16.02 -24.21 -6.84
N ARG A 184 16.81 -23.24 -7.29
CA ARG A 184 17.85 -23.46 -8.34
C ARG A 184 18.98 -24.37 -7.89
N LEU A 185 19.40 -24.25 -6.63
CA LEU A 185 20.51 -25.03 -6.09
C LEU A 185 20.12 -26.48 -5.75
N THR A 186 18.90 -26.68 -5.27
CA THR A 186 18.43 -28.00 -4.82
C THR A 186 17.69 -28.77 -5.90
N GLY A 187 17.26 -28.12 -6.99
CA GLY A 187 16.39 -28.70 -8.01
C GLY A 187 14.98 -29.08 -7.50
N LEU A 188 14.71 -28.83 -6.22
CA LEU A 188 13.44 -29.15 -5.57
C LEU A 188 12.63 -27.85 -5.36
N ASP A 189 11.33 -27.93 -5.61
CA ASP A 189 10.45 -26.80 -5.29
C ASP A 189 10.37 -26.64 -3.75
N TYR A 190 10.50 -25.41 -3.27
CA TYR A 190 10.47 -25.09 -1.83
C TYR A 190 9.20 -25.62 -1.15
N GLU A 191 8.07 -25.62 -1.85
CA GLU A 191 6.81 -26.18 -1.36
C GLU A 191 6.89 -27.70 -1.19
N GLU A 192 7.57 -28.41 -2.10
CA GLU A 192 7.81 -29.85 -1.95
C GLU A 192 8.71 -30.17 -0.75
N LEU A 193 9.75 -29.37 -0.53
CA LEU A 193 10.63 -29.51 0.63
C LEU A 193 9.87 -29.29 1.94
N ARG A 194 9.00 -28.29 1.97
CA ARG A 194 8.16 -28.00 3.12
C ARG A 194 7.16 -29.12 3.39
N GLN A 195 6.45 -29.58 2.37
CA GLN A 195 5.51 -30.70 2.50
C GLN A 195 6.19 -31.99 2.96
N ARG A 196 7.38 -32.29 2.43
CA ARG A 196 8.17 -33.42 2.89
C ARG A 196 8.62 -33.28 4.35
N SER A 197 9.00 -32.07 4.79
CA SER A 197 9.38 -31.83 6.18
C SER A 197 8.19 -31.98 7.13
N GLU A 198 7.00 -31.50 6.71
CA GLU A 198 5.75 -31.64 7.48
C GLU A 198 5.29 -33.11 7.52
N ALA A 199 5.37 -33.83 6.41
CA ALA A 199 5.03 -35.27 6.31
C ALA A 199 6.01 -36.18 7.08
N SER A 200 7.26 -35.78 7.18
CA SER A 200 8.30 -36.54 7.89
C SER A 200 8.24 -36.36 9.41
N GLY A 201 7.39 -35.48 9.94
CA GLY A 201 7.39 -35.12 11.37
C GLY A 201 8.75 -34.57 11.85
N ALA A 202 9.65 -34.27 10.92
CA ALA A 202 10.99 -33.79 11.24
C ALA A 202 10.91 -32.38 11.83
N ASN A 203 11.58 -32.20 12.95
CA ASN A 203 11.68 -30.89 13.60
C ASN A 203 12.24 -29.86 12.57
N PRO A 204 11.49 -28.76 12.28
CA PRO A 204 11.90 -27.75 11.31
C PRO A 204 13.29 -27.15 11.60
N ALA A 205 13.75 -27.20 12.85
CA ALA A 205 15.10 -26.80 13.26
C ALA A 205 16.20 -27.73 12.73
N ALA A 206 15.91 -29.01 12.47
CA ALA A 206 16.86 -29.98 11.91
C ALA A 206 17.04 -29.78 10.41
N VAL A 207 15.97 -29.45 9.69
CA VAL A 207 16.02 -29.14 8.25
C VAL A 207 16.82 -27.86 8.00
N LYS A 208 16.68 -26.85 8.86
CA LYS A 208 17.44 -25.59 8.76
C LYS A 208 18.95 -25.83 8.91
N ARG A 209 19.37 -26.76 9.79
CA ARG A 209 20.79 -27.10 9.96
C ARG A 209 21.37 -27.88 8.78
N ALA A 210 20.56 -28.65 8.09
CA ALA A 210 21.00 -29.43 6.91
C ALA A 210 21.15 -28.55 5.65
N THR A 211 20.50 -27.37 5.62
CA THR A 211 20.61 -26.42 4.50
C THR A 211 21.63 -25.31 4.74
N ASP A 212 22.17 -25.18 5.94
CA ASP A 212 23.26 -24.23 6.20
C ASP A 212 24.56 -24.77 5.54
N PRO A 213 25.26 -23.94 4.76
CA PRO A 213 26.52 -24.35 4.17
C PRO A 213 27.51 -24.76 5.29
N PRO A 214 28.31 -25.78 5.06
CA PRO A 214 29.30 -26.20 6.05
C PRO A 214 30.23 -25.03 6.38
N PRO A 215 30.60 -24.86 7.66
CA PRO A 215 31.48 -23.76 8.04
C PRO A 215 32.80 -23.91 7.23
N GLU A 216 33.11 -22.81 6.50
CA GLU A 216 34.39 -22.75 5.78
C GLU A 216 35.52 -23.08 6.77
N ARG A 217 36.20 -24.17 6.50
CA ARG A 217 37.44 -24.47 7.25
C ARG A 217 38.48 -23.46 6.81
N VAL A 218 38.62 -22.42 7.63
CA VAL A 218 39.76 -21.52 7.53
C VAL A 218 40.99 -22.33 7.88
N ALA A 219 41.78 -22.63 6.86
CA ALA A 219 43.10 -23.25 6.99
C ALA A 219 44.16 -22.19 7.23
#